data_f118483be072ec9b28da33f336049925
#
_entry.id   f118483be072ec9b28da33f336049925
#
_cell.length_a   1.000
_cell.length_b   1.000
_cell.length_c   1.000
_cell.angle_alpha   90.00
_cell.angle_beta   90.00
_cell.angle_gamma   90.00
#
_symmetry.space_group_name_H-M   'P 1'
#
loop_
_entity.id
_entity.type
_entity.pdbx_description
1 polymer ?
#
loop_
_entity_poly.entity_id
_entity_poly.type
_entity_poly.pdbx_seq_one_letter_code
_entity_poly.pdbx_strand_id
1 'polypeptide(L)' 'MCEFKVILNGETVFKDVVYVKVNGGNVSVKDVLGQSKEFKNCKILEVDVNSTRLVLSSP' A
#
# COMPACT_ATOMS: atom_id res chain seq x y z
N MET A 1 -8.29 12.05 9.34
CA MET A 1 -7.81 10.68 9.11
C MET A 1 -6.89 10.66 7.89
N CYS A 2 -5.79 9.93 7.98
CA CYS A 2 -4.83 9.88 6.88
C CYS A 2 -5.13 8.71 5.96
N GLU A 3 -5.39 9.01 4.70
CA GLU A 3 -5.55 7.98 3.67
C GLU A 3 -4.29 7.96 2.81
N PHE A 4 -3.74 6.77 2.61
CA PHE A 4 -2.47 6.62 1.92
C PHE A 4 -2.66 6.25 0.46
N LYS A 5 -1.73 6.69 -0.36
CA LYS A 5 -1.60 6.21 -1.74
C LYS A 5 -0.58 5.09 -1.76
N VAL A 6 -0.88 4.04 -2.51
CA VAL A 6 0.07 2.94 -2.68
C VAL A 6 0.80 3.14 -4.00
N ILE A 7 2.12 3.18 -3.91
CA ILE A 7 2.98 3.39 -5.06
C ILE A 7 3.79 2.12 -5.27
N LEU A 8 3.67 1.54 -6.45
CA LEU A 8 4.37 0.31 -6.81
C LEU A 8 5.20 0.58 -8.05
N ASN A 9 6.52 0.43 -7.91
CA ASN A 9 7.46 0.65 -9.00
C ASN A 9 7.27 2.01 -9.65
N GLY A 10 7.04 3.04 -8.82
CA GLY A 10 6.91 4.40 -9.30
C GLY A 10 5.54 4.82 -9.75
N GLU A 11 4.56 3.92 -9.71
CA GLU A 11 3.20 4.21 -10.15
C GLU A 11 2.21 4.15 -8.99
N THR A 12 1.27 5.07 -8.95
CA THR A 12 0.16 5.00 -7.98
C THR A 12 -0.82 3.95 -8.46
N VAL A 13 -0.95 2.87 -7.68
CA VAL A 13 -1.78 1.73 -8.08
C VAL A 13 -3.05 1.58 -7.23
N PHE A 14 -3.13 2.31 -6.11
CA PHE A 14 -4.29 2.24 -5.23
C PHE A 14 -4.26 3.46 -4.33
N LYS A 15 -5.42 3.89 -3.84
CA LYS A 15 -5.45 5.09 -2.99
C LYS A 15 -6.51 4.95 -1.91
N ASP A 16 -6.55 5.96 -1.03
CA ASP A 16 -7.49 6.01 0.09
C ASP A 16 -7.33 4.85 1.05
N VAL A 17 -6.09 4.38 1.21
CA VAL A 17 -5.76 3.21 2.01
C VAL A 17 -5.68 3.58 3.48
N VAL A 18 -6.38 2.82 4.33
CA VAL A 18 -6.39 3.02 5.77
C VAL A 18 -5.90 1.78 6.53
N TYR A 19 -5.62 0.69 5.85
CA TYR A 19 -5.20 -0.55 6.48
C TYR A 19 -4.19 -1.27 5.60
N VAL A 20 -3.11 -1.72 6.20
CA VAL A 20 -2.06 -2.46 5.49
C VAL A 20 -1.64 -3.65 6.34
N LYS A 21 -1.53 -4.80 5.72
CA LYS A 21 -1.07 -6.01 6.40
C LYS A 21 -0.05 -6.72 5.51
N VAL A 22 1.08 -7.07 6.11
CA VAL A 22 2.11 -7.86 5.42
C VAL A 22 1.96 -9.31 5.87
N ASN A 23 1.91 -10.22 4.91
CA ASN A 23 1.72 -11.63 5.20
C ASN A 23 2.59 -12.45 4.25
N GLY A 24 3.73 -12.89 4.74
CA GLY A 24 4.65 -13.76 3.98
C GLY A 24 5.19 -13.05 2.74
N GLY A 25 5.41 -12.48 2.08
CA GLY A 25 5.85 -11.80 0.88
C GLY A 25 4.74 -11.07 0.17
N ASN A 26 3.55 -11.02 0.80
CA ASN A 26 2.40 -10.35 0.20
C ASN A 26 2.01 -9.15 1.03
N VAL A 27 1.55 -8.10 0.37
CA VAL A 27 1.06 -6.89 1.04
C VAL A 27 -0.41 -6.71 0.70
N SER A 28 -1.26 -6.70 1.72
CA SER A 28 -2.70 -6.51 1.54
C SER A 28 -3.07 -5.13 2.05
N VAL A 29 -3.88 -4.43 1.30
CA VAL A 29 -4.33 -3.09 1.67
C VAL A 29 -5.86 -3.02 1.61
N LYS A 30 -6.42 -2.08 2.36
CA LYS A 30 -7.86 -1.87 2.38
C LYS A 30 -8.12 -0.37 2.38
N ASP A 31 -9.07 0.06 1.58
CA ASP A 31 -9.38 1.48 1.49
C ASP A 31 -10.51 1.87 2.44
N VAL A 32 -10.88 3.15 2.42
CA VAL A 32 -11.90 3.69 3.35
C VAL A 32 -13.27 3.09 3.13
N LEU A 33 -13.52 2.53 1.95
CA LEU A 33 -14.82 1.91 1.64
C LEU A 33 -14.82 0.41 1.92
N GLY A 34 -13.71 -0.13 2.43
CA GLY A 34 -13.61 -1.55 2.71
C GLY A 34 -13.16 -2.39 1.54
N GLN A 35 -12.83 -1.78 0.41
CA GLN A 35 -12.30 -2.53 -0.73
C GLN A 35 -10.87 -2.92 -0.44
N SER A 36 -10.50 -4.14 -0.77
CA SER A 36 -9.17 -4.65 -0.48
C SER A 36 -8.45 -5.05 -1.75
N LYS A 37 -7.13 -5.00 -1.69
CA LYS A 37 -6.29 -5.44 -2.79
C LYS A 37 -5.04 -6.10 -2.20
N GLU A 38 -4.60 -7.17 -2.83
CA GLU A 38 -3.39 -7.87 -2.42
C GLU A 38 -2.33 -7.73 -3.49
N PHE A 39 -1.13 -7.33 -3.06
CA PHE A 39 0.03 -7.23 -3.94
C PHE A 39 0.95 -8.40 -3.61
N LYS A 40 0.97 -9.38 -4.47
CA LYS A 40 1.76 -10.59 -4.25
C LYS A 40 3.21 -10.35 -4.57
N ASN A 41 4.08 -10.95 -3.78
CA ASN A 41 5.52 -10.90 -4.02
C ASN A 41 6.06 -9.47 -3.99
N CYS A 42 5.55 -8.67 -3.06
CA CYS A 42 5.95 -7.28 -2.89
C CYS A 42 6.45 -7.05 -1.48
N LYS A 43 7.21 -5.97 -1.31
CA LYS A 43 7.65 -5.56 0.02
C LYS A 43 7.49 -4.06 0.17
N ILE A 44 7.39 -3.63 1.42
CA ILE A 44 7.29 -2.20 1.74
C ILE A 44 8.69 -1.61 1.72
N LEU A 45 8.88 -0.57 0.93
CA LEU A 45 10.13 0.19 0.90
C LEU A 45 10.07 1.40 1.82
N GLU A 46 8.93 2.07 1.87
CA GLU A 46 8.83 3.32 2.59
C GLU A 46 7.39 3.58 3.01
N VAL A 47 7.23 4.08 4.22
CA VAL A 47 5.94 4.60 4.69
C VAL A 47 6.17 6.06 5.05
N ASP A 48 5.57 6.98 4.30
CA ASP A 48 5.74 8.41 4.54
C ASP A 48 4.40 8.98 5.00
N VAL A 49 4.30 9.22 6.30
CA VAL A 49 3.06 9.71 6.89
C VAL A 49 2.78 11.14 6.47
N ASN A 50 3.82 11.96 6.32
CA ASN A 50 3.64 13.36 5.96
C ASN A 50 3.03 13.53 4.58
N SER A 51 3.47 12.75 3.61
CA SER A 51 2.91 12.79 2.26
C SER A 51 1.90 11.69 2.01
N THR A 52 1.60 10.88 3.00
CA THR A 52 0.64 9.78 2.97
C THR A 52 0.90 8.81 1.81
N ARG A 53 2.16 8.38 1.68
CA ARG A 53 2.58 7.45 0.65
C ARG A 53 3.04 6.14 1.25
N LEU A 54 2.58 5.05 0.68
CA LEU A 54 3.06 3.71 0.97
C LEU A 54 3.75 3.20 -0.28
N VAL A 55 5.07 3.07 -0.23
CA VAL A 55 5.86 2.69 -1.40
C VAL A 55 6.22 1.22 -1.32
N LEU A 56 5.86 0.49 -2.35
CA LEU A 56 6.13 -0.94 -2.46
C LEU A 56 7.07 -1.20 -3.62
N SER A 57 7.73 -2.35 -3.56
CA SER A 57 8.50 -2.82 -4.70
C SER A 57 8.20 -4.29 -4.96
N SER A 58 8.24 -4.67 -6.23
CA SER A 58 8.18 -6.07 -6.64
C SER A 58 9.54 -6.47 -7.19
N PRO A 59 9.84 -7.77 -7.22
CA PRO A 59 11.12 -8.25 -7.76
C PRO A 59 11.26 -7.96 -9.24
#